data_460fb3899974115043af013261e51e6c
#
_entry.id   460fb3899974115043af013261e51e6c
#
_cell.length_a   1.000
_cell.length_b   1.000
_cell.length_c   1.000
_cell.angle_alpha   90.00
_cell.angle_beta   90.00
_cell.angle_gamma   90.00
#
_symmetry.space_group_name_H-M   'P 1'
#
loop_
_entity.id
_entity.type
_entity.pdbx_description
1 polymer ?
#
loop_
_entity_poly.entity_id
_entity_poly.type
_entity_poly.pdbx_seq_one_letter_code
_entity_poly.pdbx_strand_id
1 'polypeptide(L)'
;YGCLYIDEINTADIDFVREAAMRCDYLMATLNPDDPSLSVYKEYINCSRPLQEWEAGTPQEIKDELKEEPKPKWVHWFFCFDDNLGLTEEKKQKIIQNTPKGTKIWKNKILGLRGKATGLVFPNFDRKKHVVTAAWVQTEVKAGRICWKKFTCGVDTAYSSKSPDTISMLFQGITTDRRLITLAEKVYNNADLDVPIAPSDTA
;
A
#
# COMPACT_ATOMS: atom_id res chain seq x y z
N TYR A 1 -17.27 -23.14 16.91
CA TYR A 1 -15.90 -23.62 16.89
C TYR A 1 -15.08 -22.85 17.93
N GLY A 2 -14.33 -23.52 18.84
CA GLY A 2 -13.71 -22.90 20.00
C GLY A 2 -12.74 -21.75 19.68
N CYS A 3 -11.57 -22.02 19.10
CA CYS A 3 -10.56 -20.99 18.83
C CYS A 3 -10.11 -21.04 17.37
N LEU A 4 -9.96 -19.87 16.75
CA LEU A 4 -9.36 -19.68 15.44
C LEU A 4 -8.07 -18.88 15.61
N TYR A 5 -6.96 -19.37 15.05
CA TYR A 5 -5.71 -18.64 14.92
C TYR A 5 -5.45 -18.28 13.46
N ILE A 6 -5.14 -17.02 13.21
CA ILE A 6 -4.76 -16.52 11.88
C ILE A 6 -3.39 -15.87 11.99
N ASP A 7 -2.41 -16.45 11.32
CA ASP A 7 -1.08 -15.84 11.19
C ASP A 7 -1.08 -14.83 10.05
N GLU A 8 -0.40 -13.70 10.25
CA GLU A 8 -0.35 -12.59 9.29
C GLU A 8 -1.74 -12.14 8.78
N ILE A 9 -2.67 -11.89 9.70
CA ILE A 9 -4.07 -11.52 9.37
C ILE A 9 -4.18 -10.32 8.42
N ASN A 10 -3.15 -9.47 8.33
CA ASN A 10 -3.09 -8.35 7.40
C ASN A 10 -2.98 -8.78 5.93
N THR A 11 -2.60 -10.03 5.66
CA THR A 11 -2.52 -10.60 4.30
C THR A 11 -3.75 -11.42 3.93
N ALA A 12 -4.61 -11.71 4.90
CA ALA A 12 -5.83 -12.47 4.68
C ALA A 12 -6.93 -11.59 4.03
N ASP A 13 -7.78 -12.24 3.23
CA ASP A 13 -8.99 -11.60 2.72
C ASP A 13 -9.89 -11.16 3.87
N ILE A 14 -10.35 -9.91 3.86
CA ILE A 14 -11.11 -9.35 4.97
C ILE A 14 -12.49 -9.99 5.13
N ASP A 15 -13.11 -10.42 4.04
CA ASP A 15 -14.42 -11.07 4.11
C ASP A 15 -14.30 -12.47 4.70
N PHE A 16 -13.20 -13.18 4.37
CA PHE A 16 -12.85 -14.43 5.04
C PHE A 16 -12.67 -14.22 6.56
N VAL A 17 -11.94 -13.17 6.96
CA VAL A 17 -11.72 -12.87 8.39
C VAL A 17 -13.04 -12.58 9.11
N ARG A 18 -13.94 -11.79 8.49
CA ARG A 18 -15.26 -11.48 9.03
C ARG A 18 -16.10 -12.74 9.24
N GLU A 19 -16.19 -13.57 8.21
CA GLU A 19 -16.93 -14.83 8.24
C GLU A 19 -16.39 -15.80 9.30
N ALA A 20 -15.07 -15.93 9.39
CA ALA A 20 -14.42 -16.80 10.34
C ALA A 20 -14.60 -16.31 11.78
N ALA A 21 -14.46 -15.00 12.02
CA ALA A 21 -14.66 -14.39 13.33
C ALA A 21 -16.08 -14.57 13.89
N MET A 22 -17.10 -14.61 13.01
CA MET A 22 -18.48 -14.86 13.43
C MET A 22 -18.72 -16.32 13.87
N ARG A 23 -17.87 -17.24 13.47
CA ARG A 23 -18.06 -18.69 13.69
C ARG A 23 -17.19 -19.27 14.80
N CYS A 24 -16.34 -18.49 15.40
CA CYS A 24 -15.46 -18.92 16.49
C CYS A 24 -15.76 -18.16 17.80
N ASP A 25 -15.52 -18.84 18.93
CA ASP A 25 -15.66 -18.23 20.25
C ASP A 25 -14.49 -17.30 20.58
N TYR A 26 -13.31 -17.63 20.06
CA TYR A 26 -12.07 -16.86 20.22
C TYR A 26 -11.36 -16.71 18.88
N LEU A 27 -11.00 -15.49 18.55
CA LEU A 27 -10.08 -15.17 17.44
C LEU A 27 -8.74 -14.72 18.02
N MET A 28 -7.69 -15.41 17.66
CA MET A 28 -6.31 -15.03 17.93
C MET A 28 -5.61 -14.78 16.59
N ALA A 29 -4.86 -13.70 16.49
CA ALA A 29 -4.16 -13.39 15.25
C ALA A 29 -2.81 -12.73 15.52
N THR A 30 -1.87 -12.93 14.60
CA THR A 30 -0.61 -12.18 14.53
C THR A 30 -0.58 -11.35 13.26
N LEU A 31 0.22 -10.31 13.25
CA LEU A 31 0.48 -9.52 12.05
C LEU A 31 1.83 -8.80 12.14
N ASN A 32 2.44 -8.59 11.00
CA ASN A 32 3.51 -7.64 10.85
C ASN A 32 2.92 -6.25 10.51
N PRO A 33 3.53 -5.14 11.01
CA PRO A 33 3.05 -3.81 10.67
C PRO A 33 3.03 -3.56 9.17
N ASP A 34 1.95 -2.99 8.68
CA ASP A 34 1.74 -2.69 7.26
C ASP A 34 0.98 -1.36 7.07
N ASP A 35 0.31 -1.16 5.93
CA ASP A 35 -0.44 0.04 5.63
C ASP A 35 -1.59 0.23 6.64
N PRO A 36 -1.66 1.35 7.36
CA PRO A 36 -2.71 1.62 8.35
C PRO A 36 -4.11 1.73 7.74
N SER A 37 -4.25 1.85 6.42
CA SER A 37 -5.53 1.91 5.73
C SER A 37 -6.23 0.56 5.60
N LEU A 38 -5.53 -0.56 5.83
CA LEU A 38 -6.09 -1.90 5.74
C LEU A 38 -7.31 -2.07 6.67
N SER A 39 -8.32 -2.77 6.17
CA SER A 39 -9.58 -3.00 6.90
C SER A 39 -9.37 -3.73 8.22
N VAL A 40 -8.40 -4.65 8.30
CA VAL A 40 -8.07 -5.38 9.52
C VAL A 40 -7.68 -4.44 10.67
N TYR A 41 -6.97 -3.33 10.39
CA TYR A 41 -6.69 -2.35 11.44
C TYR A 41 -7.95 -1.64 11.89
N LYS A 42 -8.77 -1.15 10.97
CA LYS A 42 -9.98 -0.38 11.28
C LYS A 42 -11.04 -1.19 12.00
N GLU A 43 -11.20 -2.47 11.66
CA GLU A 43 -12.28 -3.32 12.12
C GLU A 43 -11.92 -4.16 13.36
N TYR A 44 -10.62 -4.50 13.51
CA TYR A 44 -10.14 -5.37 14.57
C TYR A 44 -9.15 -4.66 15.49
N ILE A 45 -7.94 -4.31 15.01
CA ILE A 45 -6.85 -3.87 15.88
C ILE A 45 -7.20 -2.54 16.57
N ASN A 46 -7.67 -1.55 15.80
CA ASN A 46 -8.02 -0.22 16.35
C ASN A 46 -9.28 -0.25 17.23
N CYS A 47 -10.04 -1.36 17.18
CA CYS A 47 -11.19 -1.59 18.06
C CYS A 47 -10.82 -2.35 19.34
N SER A 48 -9.57 -2.71 19.53
CA SER A 48 -9.05 -3.39 20.69
C SER A 48 -8.22 -2.44 21.55
N ARG A 49 -7.94 -2.83 22.79
CA ARG A 49 -7.08 -2.06 23.70
C ARG A 49 -5.76 -2.77 23.94
N PRO A 50 -4.65 -2.04 24.18
CA PRO A 50 -3.44 -2.66 24.69
C PRO A 50 -3.70 -3.38 26.00
N LEU A 51 -3.08 -4.53 26.23
CA LEU A 51 -3.11 -5.16 27.54
C LEU A 51 -2.38 -4.26 28.55
N GLN A 52 -2.92 -4.15 29.75
CA GLN A 52 -2.46 -3.19 30.77
C GLN A 52 -0.96 -3.36 31.08
N GLU A 53 -0.46 -4.56 31.16
CA GLU A 53 0.96 -4.85 31.39
C GLU A 53 1.89 -4.40 30.25
N TRP A 54 1.35 -4.23 29.04
CA TRP A 54 2.08 -3.82 27.85
C TRP A 54 1.77 -2.38 27.38
N GLU A 55 0.82 -1.73 28.05
CA GLU A 55 0.34 -0.41 27.63
C GLU A 55 1.48 0.64 27.60
N ALA A 56 2.40 0.59 28.56
CA ALA A 56 3.54 1.50 28.62
C ALA A 56 4.50 1.33 27.42
N GLY A 57 4.62 0.11 26.88
CA GLY A 57 5.44 -0.19 25.71
C GLY A 57 4.77 0.14 24.37
N THR A 58 3.47 0.41 24.36
CA THR A 58 2.76 0.73 23.11
C THR A 58 3.09 2.16 22.67
N PRO A 59 3.62 2.35 21.44
CA PRO A 59 3.95 3.68 20.91
C PRO A 59 2.74 4.60 20.82
N GLN A 60 2.96 5.89 21.01
CA GLN A 60 1.89 6.88 20.93
C GLN A 60 1.19 6.88 19.57
N GLU A 61 1.93 6.72 18.46
CA GLU A 61 1.35 6.61 17.12
C GLU A 61 0.31 5.49 16.99
N ILE A 62 0.51 4.37 17.70
CA ILE A 62 -0.47 3.28 17.72
C ILE A 62 -1.67 3.67 18.58
N LYS A 63 -1.42 4.29 19.76
CA LYS A 63 -2.49 4.75 20.67
C LYS A 63 -3.42 5.76 20.00
N ASP A 64 -2.88 6.66 19.22
CA ASP A 64 -3.63 7.71 18.50
C ASP A 64 -4.56 7.14 17.41
N GLU A 65 -4.28 5.94 16.93
CA GLU A 65 -5.13 5.25 15.96
C GLU A 65 -6.25 4.43 16.62
N LEU A 66 -6.19 4.19 17.92
CA LEU A 66 -7.18 3.39 18.64
C LEU A 66 -8.49 4.17 18.81
N LYS A 67 -9.60 3.45 18.81
CA LYS A 67 -10.91 4.03 19.09
C LYS A 67 -11.04 4.35 20.58
N GLU A 68 -11.74 5.45 20.89
CA GLU A 68 -12.02 5.86 22.27
C GLU A 68 -12.80 4.77 23.03
N GLU A 69 -13.73 4.09 22.35
CA GLU A 69 -14.52 2.99 22.90
C GLU A 69 -14.14 1.65 22.24
N PRO A 70 -13.15 0.94 22.80
CA PRO A 70 -12.77 -0.38 22.29
C PRO A 70 -13.86 -1.41 22.56
N LYS A 71 -13.93 -2.42 21.71
CA LYS A 71 -14.85 -3.54 21.90
C LYS A 71 -14.50 -4.31 23.19
N PRO A 72 -15.49 -4.69 24.01
CA PRO A 72 -15.26 -5.45 25.22
C PRO A 72 -14.49 -6.75 24.93
N LYS A 73 -13.52 -7.08 25.78
CA LYS A 73 -12.67 -8.29 25.68
C LYS A 73 -11.77 -8.37 24.47
N TRP A 74 -11.70 -7.33 23.64
CA TRP A 74 -10.74 -7.27 22.54
C TRP A 74 -9.47 -6.60 23.05
N VAL A 75 -8.36 -7.32 22.92
CA VAL A 75 -7.04 -6.88 23.40
C VAL A 75 -5.99 -7.16 22.34
N HIS A 76 -4.91 -6.40 22.37
CA HIS A 76 -3.74 -6.66 21.56
C HIS A 76 -2.46 -6.47 22.38
N TRP A 77 -1.37 -7.06 21.91
CA TRP A 77 -0.01 -6.84 22.36
C TRP A 77 0.78 -6.17 21.24
N PHE A 78 1.61 -5.24 21.61
CA PHE A 78 2.57 -4.63 20.72
C PHE A 78 3.95 -5.20 21.01
N PHE A 79 4.65 -5.61 19.96
CA PHE A 79 6.04 -6.06 20.02
C PHE A 79 6.88 -5.22 19.07
N CYS A 80 8.05 -4.77 19.54
CA CYS A 80 9.04 -4.07 18.73
C CYS A 80 10.24 -4.97 18.42
N PHE A 81 11.17 -4.45 17.65
CA PHE A 81 12.37 -5.17 17.27
C PHE A 81 13.21 -5.63 18.48
N ASP A 82 13.24 -4.82 19.54
CA ASP A 82 14.02 -5.11 20.74
C ASP A 82 13.44 -6.25 21.58
N ASP A 83 12.13 -6.53 21.46
CA ASP A 83 11.46 -7.63 22.15
C ASP A 83 11.86 -9.00 21.58
N ASN A 84 12.57 -9.04 20.44
CA ASN A 84 13.01 -10.29 19.84
C ASN A 84 14.23 -10.85 20.56
N LEU A 85 13.98 -11.69 21.57
CA LEU A 85 15.00 -12.35 22.37
C LEU A 85 15.81 -13.41 21.59
N GLY A 86 15.35 -13.84 20.43
CA GLY A 86 16.07 -14.79 19.57
C GLY A 86 17.21 -14.16 18.76
N LEU A 87 17.34 -12.83 18.77
CA LEU A 87 18.41 -12.11 18.09
C LEU A 87 19.51 -11.72 19.09
N THR A 88 20.76 -12.06 18.74
CA THR A 88 21.93 -11.52 19.45
C THR A 88 22.10 -10.04 19.17
N GLU A 89 22.71 -9.29 20.09
CA GLU A 89 22.99 -7.87 19.91
C GLU A 89 23.78 -7.57 18.62
N GLU A 90 24.73 -8.42 18.27
CA GLU A 90 25.49 -8.29 17.01
C GLU A 90 24.58 -8.39 15.79
N LYS A 91 23.65 -9.34 15.77
CA LYS A 91 22.67 -9.49 14.68
C LYS A 91 21.71 -8.31 14.63
N LYS A 92 21.25 -7.81 15.78
CA LYS A 92 20.40 -6.63 15.87
C LYS A 92 21.10 -5.41 15.26
N GLN A 93 22.34 -5.15 15.66
CA GLN A 93 23.11 -4.03 15.12
C GLN A 93 23.34 -4.14 13.61
N LYS A 94 23.63 -5.33 13.10
CA LYS A 94 23.76 -5.55 11.65
C LYS A 94 22.47 -5.25 10.90
N ILE A 95 21.32 -5.66 11.43
CA ILE A 95 20.02 -5.38 10.82
C ILE A 95 19.74 -3.87 10.82
N ILE A 96 19.97 -3.21 11.95
CA ILE A 96 19.80 -1.75 12.10
C ILE A 96 20.68 -0.99 11.09
N GLN A 97 21.96 -1.35 10.96
CA GLN A 97 22.88 -0.71 10.03
C GLN A 97 22.49 -0.88 8.56
N ASN A 98 21.90 -2.03 8.21
CA ASN A 98 21.49 -2.32 6.84
C ASN A 98 20.05 -1.85 6.50
N THR A 99 19.32 -1.30 7.47
CA THR A 99 17.95 -0.81 7.24
C THR A 99 17.96 0.70 7.18
N PRO A 100 17.69 1.33 6.02
CA PRO A 100 17.74 2.78 5.89
C PRO A 100 16.70 3.47 6.77
N LYS A 101 17.14 4.39 7.62
CA LYS A 101 16.26 5.20 8.48
C LYS A 101 15.29 6.04 7.64
N GLY A 102 14.08 6.25 8.16
CA GLY A 102 13.04 7.04 7.49
C GLY A 102 12.28 6.32 6.38
N THR A 103 12.63 5.08 6.08
CA THR A 103 11.89 4.24 5.11
C THR A 103 10.72 3.51 5.75
N LYS A 104 9.76 3.04 4.93
CA LYS A 104 8.69 2.13 5.38
C LYS A 104 9.27 0.89 6.07
N ILE A 105 10.34 0.32 5.49
CA ILE A 105 11.00 -0.87 6.05
C ILE A 105 11.56 -0.59 7.45
N TRP A 106 12.20 0.55 7.65
CA TRP A 106 12.64 0.98 8.97
C TRP A 106 11.48 1.10 9.94
N LYS A 107 10.42 1.82 9.52
CA LYS A 107 9.23 2.04 10.35
C LYS A 107 8.57 0.71 10.76
N ASN A 108 8.38 -0.19 9.81
CA ASN A 108 7.72 -1.46 10.07
C ASN A 108 8.60 -2.45 10.84
N LYS A 109 9.85 -2.66 10.40
CA LYS A 109 10.69 -3.74 10.95
C LYS A 109 11.47 -3.36 12.20
N ILE A 110 11.87 -2.09 12.34
CA ILE A 110 12.65 -1.66 13.51
C ILE A 110 11.75 -1.04 14.56
N LEU A 111 10.85 -0.15 14.16
CA LEU A 111 9.99 0.54 15.12
C LEU A 111 8.69 -0.22 15.42
N GLY A 112 8.35 -1.25 14.66
CA GLY A 112 7.09 -1.98 14.81
C GLY A 112 5.87 -1.14 14.43
N LEU A 113 6.07 0.01 13.77
CA LEU A 113 5.02 0.96 13.46
C LEU A 113 4.42 0.71 12.08
N ARG A 114 3.15 1.03 11.94
CA ARG A 114 2.44 0.99 10.67
C ARG A 114 3.00 2.04 9.72
N GLY A 115 3.13 1.72 8.45
CA GLY A 115 3.70 2.63 7.46
C GLY A 115 3.03 2.49 6.12
N LYS A 116 2.55 3.60 5.57
CA LYS A 116 2.21 3.64 4.16
C LYS A 116 3.48 3.45 3.34
N ALA A 117 3.36 2.83 2.18
CA ALA A 117 4.48 2.78 1.24
C ALA A 117 4.92 4.22 0.94
N THR A 118 6.04 4.62 1.53
CA THR A 118 6.68 5.92 1.24
C THR A 118 7.51 5.86 -0.04
N GLY A 119 7.60 4.69 -0.65
CA GLY A 119 8.17 4.50 -1.96
C GLY A 119 7.21 4.91 -3.06
N LEU A 120 6.78 6.16 -3.06
CA LEU A 120 6.28 6.73 -4.30
C LEU A 120 7.43 6.66 -5.31
N VAL A 121 7.19 6.00 -6.45
CA VAL A 121 8.16 5.97 -7.56
C VAL A 121 8.58 7.42 -7.91
N PHE A 122 7.68 8.36 -7.66
CA PHE A 122 7.91 9.79 -7.79
C PHE A 122 7.63 10.51 -6.44
N PRO A 123 8.58 10.52 -5.48
CA PRO A 123 8.36 11.10 -4.15
C PRO A 123 8.07 12.60 -4.18
N ASN A 124 8.50 13.28 -5.21
CA ASN A 124 8.29 14.71 -5.40
C ASN A 124 7.03 15.04 -6.22
N PHE A 125 6.18 14.03 -6.51
CA PHE A 125 4.93 14.28 -7.23
C PHE A 125 3.98 15.12 -6.37
N ASP A 126 3.63 16.29 -6.90
CA ASP A 126 2.65 17.20 -6.33
C ASP A 126 1.53 17.42 -7.35
N ARG A 127 0.33 16.97 -7.02
CA ARG A 127 -0.82 17.06 -7.93
C ARG A 127 -1.09 18.49 -8.41
N LYS A 128 -0.89 19.50 -7.56
CA LYS A 128 -1.12 20.90 -7.92
C LYS A 128 -0.11 21.43 -8.94
N LYS A 129 1.11 20.88 -8.93
CA LYS A 129 2.20 21.29 -9.82
C LYS A 129 2.30 20.45 -11.08
N HIS A 130 1.99 19.14 -10.97
CA HIS A 130 2.30 18.18 -12.03
C HIS A 130 1.08 17.69 -12.79
N VAL A 131 -0.16 18.02 -12.31
CA VAL A 131 -1.38 17.70 -13.04
C VAL A 131 -1.94 18.97 -13.65
N VAL A 132 -2.09 18.97 -14.97
CA VAL A 132 -2.62 20.07 -15.75
C VAL A 132 -3.83 19.64 -16.57
N THR A 133 -4.69 20.57 -16.96
CA THR A 133 -5.84 20.27 -17.80
C THR A 133 -5.46 20.16 -19.27
N ALA A 134 -6.20 19.39 -20.04
CA ALA A 134 -6.01 19.29 -21.49
C ALA A 134 -6.13 20.66 -22.17
N ALA A 135 -7.07 21.49 -21.70
CA ALA A 135 -7.24 22.85 -22.20
C ALA A 135 -6.01 23.74 -21.99
N TRP A 136 -5.37 23.60 -20.81
CA TRP A 136 -4.11 24.29 -20.52
C TRP A 136 -3.02 23.87 -21.51
N VAL A 137 -2.82 22.54 -21.70
CA VAL A 137 -1.82 22.01 -22.64
C VAL A 137 -2.07 22.56 -24.06
N GLN A 138 -3.31 22.54 -24.52
CA GLN A 138 -3.66 23.09 -25.86
C GLN A 138 -3.32 24.58 -25.97
N THR A 139 -3.59 25.35 -24.91
CA THR A 139 -3.28 26.81 -24.89
C THR A 139 -1.76 27.02 -24.94
N GLU A 140 -0.99 26.26 -24.19
CA GLU A 140 0.47 26.34 -24.16
C GLU A 140 1.10 25.94 -25.50
N VAL A 141 0.54 24.94 -26.17
CA VAL A 141 0.97 24.52 -27.52
C VAL A 141 0.69 25.61 -28.54
N LYS A 142 -0.53 26.18 -28.53
CA LYS A 142 -0.91 27.29 -29.44
C LYS A 142 -0.05 28.54 -29.23
N ALA A 143 0.35 28.78 -27.98
CA ALA A 143 1.23 29.90 -27.63
C ALA A 143 2.72 29.65 -27.89
N GLY A 144 3.08 28.47 -28.39
CA GLY A 144 4.48 28.09 -28.66
C GLY A 144 5.33 27.82 -27.39
N ARG A 145 4.71 27.78 -26.21
CA ARG A 145 5.43 27.45 -24.94
C ARG A 145 5.58 25.97 -24.71
N ILE A 146 4.80 25.13 -25.40
CA ILE A 146 5.01 23.67 -25.51
C ILE A 146 5.28 23.36 -26.98
N CYS A 147 6.50 22.88 -27.25
CA CYS A 147 6.91 22.39 -28.56
C CYS A 147 7.19 20.90 -28.45
N TRP A 148 6.47 20.08 -29.19
CA TRP A 148 6.66 18.63 -29.16
C TRP A 148 7.91 18.22 -29.92
N LYS A 149 8.72 17.35 -29.30
CA LYS A 149 9.87 16.71 -29.92
C LYS A 149 9.52 15.35 -30.51
N LYS A 150 8.77 14.54 -29.73
CA LYS A 150 8.28 13.21 -30.13
C LYS A 150 7.12 12.76 -29.24
N PHE A 151 6.39 11.80 -29.74
CA PHE A 151 5.38 11.07 -28.99
C PHE A 151 5.85 9.64 -28.72
N THR A 152 5.37 9.04 -27.64
CA THR A 152 5.66 7.66 -27.26
C THR A 152 4.42 7.05 -26.61
N CYS A 153 4.29 5.75 -26.75
CA CYS A 153 3.31 4.94 -26.02
C CYS A 153 4.05 3.87 -25.24
N GLY A 154 3.85 3.86 -23.93
CA GLY A 154 4.25 2.75 -23.07
C GLY A 154 3.09 1.77 -22.99
N VAL A 155 3.36 0.48 -23.12
CA VAL A 155 2.36 -0.58 -22.99
C VAL A 155 2.83 -1.56 -21.93
N ASP A 156 1.97 -1.80 -20.95
CA ASP A 156 2.11 -2.89 -20.00
C ASP A 156 1.04 -3.91 -20.30
N THR A 157 1.41 -5.18 -20.46
CA THR A 157 0.55 -6.19 -21.02
C THR A 157 0.23 -7.31 -20.05
N ALA A 158 -1.06 -7.60 -19.88
CA ALA A 158 -1.56 -8.74 -19.14
C ALA A 158 -2.70 -9.39 -19.90
N TYR A 159 -2.39 -10.40 -20.71
CA TYR A 159 -3.36 -11.02 -21.62
C TYR A 159 -4.20 -12.14 -21.00
N SER A 160 -3.99 -12.48 -19.74
CA SER A 160 -4.77 -13.54 -19.09
C SER A 160 -6.21 -13.11 -18.82
N SER A 161 -7.16 -13.88 -19.29
CA SER A 161 -8.60 -13.71 -18.98
C SER A 161 -8.96 -14.10 -17.54
N LYS A 162 -8.02 -14.64 -16.77
CA LYS A 162 -8.22 -15.10 -15.39
C LYS A 162 -7.45 -14.27 -14.36
N SER A 163 -6.60 -13.36 -14.81
CA SER A 163 -5.81 -12.50 -13.94
C SER A 163 -6.53 -11.17 -13.69
N PRO A 164 -6.49 -10.61 -12.49
CA PRO A 164 -6.94 -9.24 -12.23
C PRO A 164 -6.00 -8.17 -12.83
N ASP A 165 -4.88 -8.60 -13.43
CA ASP A 165 -3.94 -7.69 -14.08
C ASP A 165 -4.55 -7.03 -15.30
N THR A 166 -4.13 -5.81 -15.57
CA THR A 166 -4.67 -4.96 -16.63
C THR A 166 -3.68 -4.76 -17.76
N ILE A 167 -4.18 -4.60 -18.98
CA ILE A 167 -3.42 -4.04 -20.08
C ILE A 167 -3.49 -2.53 -19.94
N SER A 168 -2.35 -1.88 -19.79
CA SER A 168 -2.27 -0.43 -19.63
C SER A 168 -1.47 0.19 -20.78
N MET A 169 -2.03 1.23 -21.38
CA MET A 169 -1.39 2.01 -22.44
C MET A 169 -1.28 3.45 -22.01
N LEU A 170 -0.07 3.98 -22.00
CA LEU A 170 0.22 5.34 -21.57
C LEU A 170 0.77 6.17 -22.74
N PHE A 171 -0.03 7.11 -23.23
CA PHE A 171 0.36 7.99 -24.32
C PHE A 171 1.02 9.26 -23.79
N GLN A 172 2.22 9.55 -24.26
CA GLN A 172 3.04 10.63 -23.74
C GLN A 172 3.68 11.46 -24.86
N GLY A 173 3.78 12.76 -24.63
CA GLY A 173 4.54 13.68 -25.46
C GLY A 173 5.81 14.14 -24.75
N ILE A 174 6.92 14.11 -25.45
CA ILE A 174 8.19 14.67 -24.98
C ILE A 174 8.39 16.02 -25.67
N THR A 175 8.59 17.06 -24.90
CA THR A 175 8.81 18.42 -25.39
C THR A 175 10.29 18.67 -25.74
N THR A 176 10.53 19.72 -26.50
CA THR A 176 11.92 20.11 -26.85
C THR A 176 12.73 20.56 -25.64
N ASP A 177 12.10 21.06 -24.59
CA ASP A 177 12.71 21.40 -23.29
C ASP A 177 12.74 20.23 -22.31
N ARG A 178 12.54 18.98 -22.81
CA ARG A 178 12.65 17.70 -22.08
C ARG A 178 11.59 17.47 -21.01
N ARG A 179 10.46 18.13 -21.06
CA ARG A 179 9.31 17.75 -20.23
C ARG A 179 8.62 16.51 -20.81
N LEU A 180 8.17 15.62 -19.95
CA LEU A 180 7.31 14.49 -20.30
C LEU A 180 5.88 14.83 -19.89
N ILE A 181 4.94 14.79 -20.82
CA ILE A 181 3.53 15.10 -20.56
C ILE A 181 2.71 13.88 -20.94
N THR A 182 2.04 13.28 -19.96
CA THR A 182 1.07 12.21 -20.19
C THR A 182 -0.20 12.83 -20.74
N LEU A 183 -0.59 12.40 -21.94
CA LEU A 183 -1.68 12.96 -22.71
C LEU A 183 -2.97 12.14 -22.58
N ALA A 184 -2.82 10.82 -22.48
CA ALA A 184 -3.92 9.88 -22.31
C ALA A 184 -3.43 8.59 -21.67
N GLU A 185 -4.36 7.92 -21.01
CA GLU A 185 -4.19 6.56 -20.48
C GLU A 185 -5.40 5.74 -20.92
N LYS A 186 -5.15 4.49 -21.29
CA LYS A 186 -6.20 3.48 -21.48
C LYS A 186 -5.82 2.24 -20.69
N VAL A 187 -6.78 1.74 -19.91
CA VAL A 187 -6.63 0.55 -19.11
C VAL A 187 -7.75 -0.40 -19.44
N TYR A 188 -7.42 -1.66 -19.70
CA TYR A 188 -8.35 -2.74 -19.98
C TYR A 188 -8.07 -3.90 -19.03
N ASN A 189 -9.12 -4.45 -18.44
CA ASN A 189 -9.05 -5.71 -17.73
C ASN A 189 -9.70 -6.79 -18.62
N ASN A 190 -8.93 -7.77 -19.06
CA ASN A 190 -9.44 -8.84 -19.92
C ASN A 190 -10.50 -9.72 -19.26
N ALA A 191 -10.52 -9.77 -17.92
CA ALA A 191 -11.56 -10.48 -17.19
C ALA A 191 -12.94 -9.80 -17.27
N ASP A 192 -12.97 -8.50 -17.56
CA ASP A 192 -14.20 -7.69 -17.66
C ASP A 192 -14.68 -7.50 -19.10
N LEU A 193 -13.96 -8.03 -20.09
CA LEU A 193 -14.29 -7.90 -21.51
C LEU A 193 -14.98 -9.14 -22.04
N ASP A 194 -16.05 -8.96 -22.82
CA ASP A 194 -16.75 -10.03 -23.52
C ASP A 194 -15.81 -10.77 -24.50
N VAL A 195 -14.92 -10.02 -25.13
CA VAL A 195 -13.87 -10.55 -26.01
C VAL A 195 -12.51 -10.06 -25.46
N PRO A 196 -11.70 -10.96 -24.90
CA PRO A 196 -10.38 -10.59 -24.40
C PRO A 196 -9.48 -10.03 -25.50
N ILE A 197 -8.71 -9.01 -25.18
CA ILE A 197 -7.69 -8.43 -26.06
C ILE A 197 -6.56 -9.45 -26.22
N ALA A 198 -6.20 -9.75 -27.46
CA ALA A 198 -5.06 -10.61 -27.79
C ALA A 198 -3.78 -9.76 -28.02
N PRO A 199 -2.59 -10.38 -27.96
CA PRO A 199 -1.33 -9.70 -28.27
C PRO A 199 -1.31 -8.99 -29.62
N SER A 200 -1.98 -9.55 -30.62
CA SER A 200 -2.13 -8.97 -31.96
C SER A 200 -2.91 -7.66 -31.99
N ASP A 201 -3.76 -7.41 -30.99
CA ASP A 201 -4.64 -6.24 -30.95
C ASP A 201 -3.93 -5.01 -30.36
N THR A 202 -2.75 -5.21 -29.81
CA THR A 202 -1.92 -4.17 -29.18
C THR A 202 -0.66 -3.81 -29.99
N ALA A 203 -0.47 -4.46 -31.15
CA ALA A 203 0.69 -4.28 -32.04
C ALA A 203 0.60 -3.03 -32.94
#